data_712b1641e56bf9ec25eea7f2a69c8c07
#
_entry.id   712b1641e56bf9ec25eea7f2a69c8c07
#
_cell.length_a   1.000
_cell.length_b   1.000
_cell.length_c   1.000
_cell.angle_alpha   90.00
_cell.angle_beta   90.00
_cell.angle_gamma   90.00
#
_symmetry.space_group_name_H-M   'P 1'
#
loop_
_entity.id
_entity.type
_entity.pdbx_description
1 polymer ?
#
loop_
_entity_poly.entity_id
_entity_poly.type
_entity_poly.pdbx_seq_one_letter_code
_entity_poly.pdbx_strand_id
1 'polypeptide(L)'
;MSDAETTFMKILDALVQHQARKVLIDGRAITGEPRATERFYYGKFVADAVADLKNRGVSGVPQFAYALLEPVLDRRRFGEMVAQNRGMCVKVFDNLGAAERWLGIAPPPAANTTARTSQL
;
A
#
# COMPACT_ATOMS: atom_id res chain seq x y z
N MET A 1 -8.96 17.40 -3.07
CA MET A 1 -8.24 16.15 -2.79
C MET A 1 -9.08 15.32 -1.83
N SER A 2 -9.28 14.04 -2.11
CA SER A 2 -10.07 13.18 -1.25
C SER A 2 -9.30 12.86 0.03
N ASP A 3 -10.02 12.34 1.04
CA ASP A 3 -9.37 11.93 2.30
C ASP A 3 -8.32 10.85 2.05
N ALA A 4 -8.61 9.91 1.15
CA ALA A 4 -7.66 8.84 0.82
C ALA A 4 -6.39 9.42 0.19
N GLU A 5 -6.54 10.38 -0.72
CA GLU A 5 -5.41 11.03 -1.36
C GLU A 5 -4.59 11.85 -0.36
N THR A 6 -5.28 12.59 0.50
CA THR A 6 -4.61 13.38 1.55
C THR A 6 -3.81 12.47 2.49
N THR A 7 -4.41 11.34 2.88
CA THR A 7 -3.74 10.36 3.74
C THR A 7 -2.51 9.79 3.03
N PHE A 8 -2.63 9.48 1.75
CA PHE A 8 -1.50 8.94 0.99
C PHE A 8 -0.35 9.94 0.94
N MET A 9 -0.64 11.23 0.75
CA MET A 9 0.40 12.25 0.74
C MET A 9 1.13 12.34 2.09
N LYS A 10 0.42 12.16 3.19
CA LYS A 10 1.06 12.11 4.51
C LYS A 10 1.97 10.89 4.63
N ILE A 11 1.56 9.77 4.07
CA ILE A 11 2.40 8.56 4.04
C ILE A 11 3.67 8.83 3.25
N LEU A 12 3.56 9.50 2.09
CA LEU A 12 4.74 9.83 1.29
C LEU A 12 5.66 10.82 2.00
N ASP A 13 5.10 11.79 2.73
CA ASP A 13 5.91 12.71 3.52
C ASP A 13 6.74 11.95 4.55
N ALA A 14 6.14 10.98 5.22
CA ALA A 14 6.86 10.14 6.17
C ALA A 14 7.91 9.28 5.48
N LEU A 15 7.58 8.74 4.31
CA LEU A 15 8.52 7.95 3.51
C LEU A 15 9.78 8.76 3.19
N VAL A 16 9.59 10.00 2.74
CA VAL A 16 10.71 10.89 2.41
C VAL A 16 11.51 11.21 3.66
N GLN A 17 10.82 11.56 4.75
CA GLN A 17 11.48 11.95 6.01
C GLN A 17 12.33 10.81 6.57
N HIS A 18 11.84 9.58 6.52
CA HIS A 18 12.51 8.42 7.10
C HIS A 18 13.28 7.61 6.07
N GLN A 19 13.28 8.03 4.80
CA GLN A 19 13.94 7.31 3.70
C GLN A 19 13.49 5.86 3.63
N ALA A 20 12.20 5.62 3.80
CA ALA A 20 11.64 4.27 3.79
C ALA A 20 11.66 3.70 2.38
N ARG A 21 11.89 2.40 2.28
CA ARG A 21 11.92 1.68 1.00
C ARG A 21 10.72 0.75 0.86
N LYS A 22 10.03 0.49 1.95
CA LYS A 22 8.87 -0.41 1.99
C LYS A 22 7.79 0.26 2.81
N VAL A 23 6.57 0.25 2.29
CA VAL A 23 5.42 0.87 2.92
C VAL A 23 4.30 -0.14 3.00
N LEU A 24 3.79 -0.34 4.20
CA LEU A 24 2.63 -1.20 4.43
C LEU A 24 1.46 -0.32 4.86
N ILE A 25 0.39 -0.35 4.07
CA ILE A 25 -0.81 0.42 4.35
C ILE A 25 -1.89 -0.55 4.82
N ASP A 26 -2.19 -0.49 6.11
CA ASP A 26 -3.23 -1.34 6.69
C ASP A 26 -4.56 -0.61 6.60
N GLY A 27 -5.34 -0.93 5.57
CA GLY A 27 -6.64 -0.33 5.32
C GLY A 27 -7.81 -1.24 5.68
N ARG A 28 -7.60 -2.25 6.52
CA ARG A 28 -8.67 -3.21 6.83
C ARG A 28 -9.84 -2.60 7.59
N ALA A 29 -9.63 -1.46 8.24
CA ALA A 29 -10.70 -0.76 8.94
C ALA A 29 -11.50 0.19 8.03
N ILE A 30 -11.04 0.42 6.80
CA ILE A 30 -11.74 1.29 5.85
C ILE A 30 -13.02 0.59 5.39
N THR A 31 -14.11 1.35 5.30
CA THR A 31 -15.41 0.84 4.87
C THR A 31 -15.86 1.58 3.60
N GLY A 32 -16.91 1.05 2.98
CA GLY A 32 -17.50 1.64 1.80
C GLY A 32 -17.21 0.81 0.55
N GLU A 33 -17.79 1.23 -0.56
CA GLU A 33 -17.59 0.56 -1.84
C GLU A 33 -17.25 1.62 -2.88
N PRO A 34 -15.95 1.87 -3.12
CA PRO A 34 -15.53 2.86 -4.12
C PRO A 34 -16.03 2.48 -5.51
N ARG A 35 -16.44 3.49 -6.28
CA ARG A 35 -16.83 3.31 -7.67
C ARG A 35 -15.59 3.11 -8.54
N ALA A 36 -15.81 2.56 -9.74
CA ALA A 36 -14.72 2.33 -10.67
C ALA A 36 -13.94 3.62 -10.99
N THR A 37 -14.65 4.74 -11.16
CA THR A 37 -14.01 6.03 -11.41
C THR A 37 -13.14 6.48 -10.23
N GLU A 38 -13.61 6.24 -9.01
CA GLU A 38 -12.84 6.58 -7.83
C GLU A 38 -11.58 5.72 -7.73
N ARG A 39 -11.68 4.44 -8.05
CA ARG A 39 -10.53 3.54 -8.07
C ARG A 39 -9.51 3.95 -9.12
N PHE A 40 -10.01 4.37 -10.30
CA PHE A 40 -9.14 4.83 -11.39
C PHE A 40 -8.35 6.07 -10.96
N TYR A 41 -9.05 7.08 -10.46
CA TYR A 41 -8.39 8.33 -10.07
C TYR A 41 -7.46 8.15 -8.88
N TYR A 42 -7.83 7.31 -7.93
CA TYR A 42 -6.92 7.02 -6.81
C TYR A 42 -5.65 6.31 -7.31
N GLY A 43 -5.79 5.28 -8.15
CA GLY A 43 -4.65 4.56 -8.71
C GLY A 43 -3.72 5.48 -9.49
N LYS A 44 -4.31 6.37 -10.31
CA LYS A 44 -3.55 7.36 -11.06
C LYS A 44 -2.83 8.33 -10.13
N PHE A 45 -3.55 8.84 -9.12
CA PHE A 45 -3.02 9.81 -8.19
C PHE A 45 -1.81 9.26 -7.43
N VAL A 46 -1.94 8.05 -6.85
CA VAL A 46 -0.86 7.49 -6.05
C VAL A 46 0.36 7.18 -6.92
N ALA A 47 0.14 6.68 -8.13
CA ALA A 47 1.24 6.38 -9.03
C ALA A 47 1.99 7.64 -9.46
N ASP A 48 1.25 8.71 -9.75
CA ASP A 48 1.86 9.99 -10.12
C ASP A 48 2.65 10.58 -8.95
N ALA A 49 2.10 10.48 -7.74
CA ALA A 49 2.78 10.98 -6.54
C ALA A 49 4.07 10.18 -6.27
N VAL A 50 4.03 8.87 -6.47
CA VAL A 50 5.22 8.03 -6.30
C VAL A 50 6.26 8.35 -7.38
N ALA A 51 5.83 8.58 -8.61
CA ALA A 51 6.74 8.95 -9.69
C ALA A 51 7.45 10.28 -9.40
N ASP A 52 6.81 11.16 -8.64
CA ASP A 52 7.39 12.45 -8.28
C ASP A 52 8.42 12.37 -7.15
N LEU A 53 8.54 11.23 -6.48
CA LEU A 53 9.47 11.07 -5.37
C LEU A 53 10.91 11.35 -5.76
N LYS A 54 11.29 11.07 -7.01
CA LYS A 54 12.64 11.38 -7.50
C LYS A 54 12.94 12.88 -7.40
N ASN A 55 11.93 13.74 -7.58
CA ASN A 55 12.07 15.18 -7.46
C ASN A 55 12.16 15.62 -5.99
N ARG A 56 11.86 14.71 -5.06
CA ARG A 56 11.96 14.94 -3.63
C ARG A 56 13.22 14.28 -3.04
N GLY A 57 14.14 13.84 -3.90
CA GLY A 57 15.41 13.27 -3.46
C GLY A 57 15.38 11.78 -3.17
N VAL A 58 14.31 11.08 -3.53
CA VAL A 58 14.22 9.64 -3.32
C VAL A 58 14.77 8.91 -4.55
N SER A 59 15.74 8.03 -4.34
CA SER A 59 16.29 7.21 -5.42
C SER A 59 15.63 5.83 -5.40
N GLY A 60 15.46 5.25 -6.61
CA GLY A 60 14.83 3.94 -6.75
C GLY A 60 13.33 3.98 -6.58
N VAL A 61 12.72 2.81 -6.54
CA VAL A 61 11.27 2.67 -6.47
C VAL A 61 10.90 1.95 -5.17
N PRO A 62 10.28 2.64 -4.21
CA PRO A 62 9.81 1.99 -3.00
C PRO A 62 8.71 0.98 -3.30
N GLN A 63 8.57 -0.02 -2.45
CA GLN A 63 7.51 -1.01 -2.54
C GLN A 63 6.34 -0.61 -1.65
N PHE A 64 5.12 -0.73 -2.17
CA PHE A 64 3.91 -0.42 -1.43
C PHE A 64 3.01 -1.66 -1.40
N ALA A 65 2.57 -2.04 -0.22
CA ALA A 65 1.59 -3.11 -0.04
C ALA A 65 0.39 -2.55 0.70
N TYR A 66 -0.80 -2.88 0.21
CA TYR A 66 -2.05 -2.54 0.88
C TYR A 66 -2.68 -3.82 1.42
N ALA A 67 -3.21 -3.75 2.63
CA ALA A 67 -4.09 -4.79 3.17
C ALA A 67 -5.49 -4.19 3.26
N LEU A 68 -6.42 -4.72 2.46
CA LEU A 68 -7.79 -4.20 2.35
C LEU A 68 -8.78 -5.36 2.41
N LEU A 69 -10.00 -5.07 2.84
CA LEU A 69 -11.09 -6.05 2.82
C LEU A 69 -12.14 -5.63 1.80
N GLU A 70 -12.86 -6.61 1.25
CA GLU A 70 -14.00 -6.30 0.36
C GLU A 70 -15.08 -5.57 1.15
N PRO A 71 -15.79 -4.63 0.53
CA PRO A 71 -15.73 -4.23 -0.88
C PRO A 71 -14.71 -3.14 -1.20
N VAL A 72 -13.97 -2.64 -0.21
CA VAL A 72 -12.87 -1.69 -0.47
C VAL A 72 -11.83 -2.35 -1.37
N LEU A 73 -11.47 -3.60 -1.06
CA LEU A 73 -10.68 -4.41 -1.97
C LEU A 73 -11.55 -4.77 -3.19
N ASP A 74 -11.07 -4.39 -4.36
CA ASP A 74 -11.74 -4.68 -5.61
C ASP A 74 -11.31 -6.06 -6.09
N ARG A 75 -12.29 -6.97 -6.33
CA ARG A 75 -11.99 -8.30 -6.86
C ARG A 75 -11.25 -8.26 -8.18
N ARG A 76 -11.56 -7.26 -9.01
CA ARG A 76 -10.91 -7.08 -10.32
C ARG A 76 -9.58 -6.36 -10.20
N ARG A 77 -9.26 -5.85 -9.04
CA ARG A 77 -8.01 -5.14 -8.74
C ARG A 77 -7.73 -4.00 -9.71
N PHE A 78 -8.79 -3.27 -10.07
CA PHE A 78 -8.71 -2.24 -11.09
C PHE A 78 -7.75 -1.11 -10.70
N GLY A 79 -7.89 -0.57 -9.48
CA GLY A 79 -7.00 0.48 -9.00
C GLY A 79 -5.55 0.04 -8.93
N GLU A 80 -5.33 -1.21 -8.49
CA GLU A 80 -4.00 -1.80 -8.46
C GLU A 80 -3.38 -1.87 -9.85
N MET A 81 -4.16 -2.32 -10.84
CA MET A 81 -3.70 -2.39 -12.21
C MET A 81 -3.35 -1.01 -12.78
N VAL A 82 -4.19 -0.02 -12.50
CA VAL A 82 -3.93 1.35 -12.97
C VAL A 82 -2.59 1.84 -12.42
N ALA A 83 -2.35 1.66 -11.13
CA ALA A 83 -1.11 2.10 -10.51
C ALA A 83 0.11 1.34 -11.04
N GLN A 84 0.00 0.01 -11.17
CA GLN A 84 1.08 -0.82 -11.69
C GLN A 84 1.44 -0.44 -13.12
N ASN A 85 0.43 -0.21 -13.96
CA ASN A 85 0.63 0.16 -15.36
C ASN A 85 1.32 1.51 -15.50
N ARG A 86 1.31 2.33 -14.46
CA ARG A 86 2.00 3.61 -14.42
C ARG A 86 3.35 3.55 -13.73
N GLY A 87 3.83 2.32 -13.44
CA GLY A 87 5.19 2.13 -12.92
C GLY A 87 5.32 2.07 -11.41
N MET A 88 4.22 2.09 -10.68
CA MET A 88 4.25 1.97 -9.22
C MET A 88 4.46 0.50 -8.83
N CYS A 89 5.38 0.26 -7.89
CA CYS A 89 5.58 -1.08 -7.32
C CYS A 89 4.61 -1.26 -6.17
N VAL A 90 3.43 -1.77 -6.47
CA VAL A 90 2.34 -1.88 -5.50
C VAL A 90 1.62 -3.21 -5.66
N LYS A 91 1.16 -3.76 -4.54
CA LYS A 91 0.33 -4.94 -4.55
C LYS A 91 -0.68 -4.87 -3.42
N VAL A 92 -1.89 -5.37 -3.68
CA VAL A 92 -2.99 -5.33 -2.73
C VAL A 92 -3.31 -6.74 -2.27
N PHE A 93 -3.53 -6.89 -0.97
CA PHE A 93 -3.78 -8.18 -0.33
C PHE A 93 -5.05 -8.09 0.53
N ASP A 94 -5.68 -9.23 0.76
CA ASP A 94 -6.84 -9.32 1.62
C ASP A 94 -6.49 -9.70 3.07
N ASN A 95 -5.19 -9.84 3.37
CA ASN A 95 -4.75 -10.08 4.73
C ASN A 95 -3.37 -9.47 4.96
N LEU A 96 -3.12 -9.10 6.20
CA LEU A 96 -1.92 -8.39 6.57
C LEU A 96 -0.66 -9.26 6.44
N GLY A 97 -0.77 -10.54 6.81
CA GLY A 97 0.38 -11.44 6.76
C GLY A 97 0.93 -11.62 5.36
N ALA A 98 0.03 -11.73 4.37
CA ALA A 98 0.46 -11.85 2.97
C ALA A 98 1.17 -10.58 2.50
N ALA A 99 0.66 -9.41 2.89
CA ALA A 99 1.29 -8.14 2.55
C ALA A 99 2.69 -8.04 3.16
N GLU A 100 2.81 -8.42 4.41
CA GLU A 100 4.11 -8.40 5.09
C GLU A 100 5.12 -9.35 4.43
N ARG A 101 4.65 -10.55 4.05
CA ARG A 101 5.53 -11.52 3.38
C ARG A 101 6.01 -11.00 2.02
N TRP A 102 5.10 -10.37 1.27
CA TRP A 102 5.48 -9.82 -0.03
C TRP A 102 6.53 -8.72 0.10
N LEU A 103 6.40 -7.89 1.14
CA LEU A 103 7.38 -6.85 1.42
C LEU A 103 8.68 -7.40 1.99
N GLY A 104 8.68 -8.65 2.46
CA GLY A 104 9.85 -9.23 3.11
C GLY A 104 10.08 -8.70 4.51
N ILE A 105 9.02 -8.25 5.20
CA ILE A 105 9.11 -7.70 6.55
C ILE A 105 8.38 -8.57 7.57
N ALA A 106 7.82 -9.70 7.13
CA ALA A 106 7.11 -10.59 8.03
C ALA A 106 8.10 -11.16 9.07
N PRO A 107 7.69 -11.24 10.35
CA PRO A 107 8.56 -11.88 11.33
C PRO A 107 8.74 -13.35 10.97
N PRO A 108 9.85 -13.99 11.40
CA PRO A 108 10.02 -15.41 11.15
C PRO A 108 8.89 -16.19 11.82
N PRO A 109 8.51 -17.36 11.28
CA PRO A 109 7.50 -18.18 11.92
C PRO A 109 7.88 -18.40 13.38
N ALA A 110 6.92 -18.20 14.28
CA ALA A 110 7.16 -18.41 15.69
C ALA A 110 7.57 -19.86 15.89
N ALA A 111 8.71 -20.01 16.43
CA ALA A 111 9.17 -21.34 16.79
C ALA A 111 8.33 -21.81 17.92
N ASN A 112 7.74 -20.18 17.11
CA ASN A 112 7.03 -20.06 17.64
C ASN A 112 6.37 -19.61 18.14
N THR A 113 6.10 -19.74 18.02
CA THR A 113 5.44 -19.33 18.30
C THR A 113 4.92 -18.68 18.74
N THR A 114 4.89 -18.96 18.86
CA THR A 114 4.43 -18.39 19.24
C THR A 114 4.23 -17.42 19.44
N ALA A 115 4.24 -17.24 19.26
CA ALA A 115 4.14 -16.50 19.35
C ALA A 115 3.77 -15.46 19.20
N ARG A 116 3.58 -15.60 19.04
CA ARG A 116 3.40 -15.23 18.95
C ARG A 116 2.99 -14.45 18.94
N THR A 117 2.87 -14.46 18.90
CA THR A 117 2.65 -14.25 19.03
C THR A 117 2.30 -13.49 19.02
N SER A 118 2.44 -13.53 18.89
CA SER A 118 2.32 -13.36 19.03
C SER A 118 2.11 -12.72 18.85
N GLN A 119 2.16 -12.76 18.55
CA GLN A 119 2.22 -12.96 18.54
C GLN A 119 2.18 -12.60 18.58
N LEU A 120 2.10 -12.53 18.19
CA LEU A 120 2.20 -12.94 18.33
C LEU A 120 2.15 -12.81 18.53
#